data_863925ac3af4b8f819e0fd378afb1a97
#
_entry.id   863925ac3af4b8f819e0fd378afb1a97
#
_cell.length_a   1.000
_cell.length_b   1.000
_cell.length_c   1.000
_cell.angle_alpha   90.00
_cell.angle_beta   90.00
_cell.angle_gamma   90.00
#
_symmetry.space_group_name_H-M   'P 1'
#
loop_
_entity.id
_entity.type
_entity.pdbx_description
1 polymer ?
#
loop_
_entity_poly.entity_id
_entity_poly.type
_entity_poly.pdbx_seq_one_letter_code
_entity_poly.pdbx_strand_id
1 'polypeptide(L)'
;TLSSSSAASDVYKRQGQASEISCDKVLISIGRKPYTFGLNLEEVGVKTDEKGFIITKNNFQTSVENIFAIGDCKLGPMLAHKASEEGTALAEIIVGQAGHVNFDTIPSVVYTSPEVASVGKTEEELKSANISYKVGKFPFTANAKAKIMHQTGGFVKILSDATSDKVLGVHMIGADVGNMIAELALAMEFGASSEDIARTCHAHPTLTESIKEAALNVEKRAIHI
;
A
#
# COMPACT_ATOMS: atom_id res chain seq x y z
N THR A 1 -15.36 -2.92 24.01
CA THR A 1 -15.37 -3.30 25.45
C THR A 1 -14.45 -4.48 25.62
N LEU A 2 -13.33 -4.27 26.31
CA LEU A 2 -12.41 -5.33 26.72
C LEU A 2 -13.08 -6.13 27.83
N SER A 3 -13.44 -7.39 27.61
CA SER A 3 -13.83 -8.29 28.68
C SER A 3 -12.57 -8.86 29.32
N SER A 4 -12.38 -8.60 30.60
CA SER A 4 -11.36 -9.27 31.41
C SER A 4 -11.88 -10.65 31.81
N SER A 5 -11.41 -11.73 31.22
CA SER A 5 -11.54 -13.07 31.74
C SER A 5 -10.19 -13.59 32.15
N SER A 6 -10.15 -14.26 33.31
CA SER A 6 -8.93 -14.74 33.96
C SER A 6 -8.28 -15.99 33.33
N ALA A 7 -8.73 -16.42 32.19
CA ALA A 7 -8.08 -17.36 31.25
C ALA A 7 -8.77 -17.23 29.90
N ALA A 8 -8.16 -16.50 28.97
CA ALA A 8 -8.60 -16.53 27.58
C ALA A 8 -7.79 -17.60 26.85
N SER A 9 -8.46 -18.61 26.30
CA SER A 9 -7.89 -19.52 25.33
C SER A 9 -8.40 -19.11 23.96
N ASP A 10 -7.49 -18.87 23.00
CA ASP A 10 -7.88 -18.66 21.63
C ASP A 10 -7.63 -19.91 20.78
N VAL A 11 -8.57 -20.24 19.91
CA VAL A 11 -8.45 -21.36 19.00
C VAL A 11 -8.02 -20.83 17.64
N TYR A 12 -6.74 -21.02 17.31
CA TYR A 12 -6.19 -20.66 16.03
C TYR A 12 -6.32 -21.79 15.02
N LYS A 13 -6.92 -21.52 13.85
CA LYS A 13 -6.95 -22.46 12.73
C LYS A 13 -5.94 -22.07 11.67
N ARG A 14 -4.77 -22.69 11.66
CA ARG A 14 -3.84 -22.58 10.56
C ARG A 14 -3.97 -23.84 9.68
N GLN A 15 -4.32 -23.65 8.40
CA GLN A 15 -4.43 -24.74 7.44
C GLN A 15 -5.36 -25.89 7.89
N GLY A 16 -6.45 -25.56 8.58
CA GLY A 16 -7.43 -26.54 9.03
C GLY A 16 -7.12 -27.23 10.37
N GLN A 17 -5.97 -27.00 10.97
CA GLN A 17 -5.63 -27.51 12.30
C GLN A 17 -6.01 -26.47 13.37
N ALA A 18 -6.77 -26.90 14.37
CA ALA A 18 -7.07 -26.10 15.53
C ALA A 18 -5.95 -26.24 16.57
N SER A 19 -5.48 -25.12 17.11
CA SER A 19 -4.56 -25.10 18.25
C SER A 19 -5.08 -24.14 19.30
N GLU A 20 -4.83 -24.44 20.56
CA GLU A 20 -5.23 -23.62 21.71
C GLU A 20 -4.00 -22.92 22.28
N ILE A 21 -4.11 -21.60 22.48
CA ILE A 21 -3.05 -20.79 23.08
C ILE A 21 -3.61 -20.18 24.36
N SER A 22 -2.99 -20.50 25.48
CA SER A 22 -3.34 -19.88 26.77
C SER A 22 -2.74 -18.47 26.85
N CYS A 23 -3.56 -17.46 27.13
CA CYS A 23 -3.14 -16.07 27.22
C CYS A 23 -3.98 -15.29 28.23
N ASP A 24 -3.42 -14.19 28.74
CA ASP A 24 -4.11 -13.30 29.70
C ASP A 24 -5.07 -12.33 29.01
N LYS A 25 -4.80 -11.98 27.76
CA LYS A 25 -5.60 -11.03 26.97
C LYS A 25 -5.54 -11.38 25.49
N VAL A 26 -6.66 -11.13 24.80
CA VAL A 26 -6.77 -11.30 23.33
C VAL A 26 -6.97 -9.92 22.70
N LEU A 27 -6.10 -9.56 21.74
CA LEU A 27 -6.26 -8.40 20.89
C LEU A 27 -6.94 -8.81 19.59
N ILE A 28 -8.13 -8.26 19.31
CA ILE A 28 -8.82 -8.45 18.04
C ILE A 28 -8.43 -7.30 17.11
N SER A 29 -7.68 -7.62 16.03
CA SER A 29 -7.18 -6.65 15.06
C SER A 29 -7.35 -7.20 13.63
N ILE A 30 -8.59 -7.57 13.28
CA ILE A 30 -8.93 -8.29 12.04
C ILE A 30 -9.44 -7.38 10.90
N GLY A 31 -9.37 -6.06 11.08
CA GLY A 31 -9.79 -5.08 10.08
C GLY A 31 -10.62 -3.94 10.67
N ARG A 32 -11.16 -3.12 9.76
CA ARG A 32 -11.91 -1.90 10.08
C ARG A 32 -13.22 -1.88 9.30
N LYS A 33 -14.20 -1.17 9.85
CA LYS A 33 -15.48 -0.88 9.19
C LYS A 33 -15.66 0.63 9.08
N PRO A 34 -16.37 1.14 8.06
CA PRO A 34 -16.74 2.55 8.01
C PRO A 34 -17.60 2.90 9.23
N TYR A 35 -17.31 4.02 9.86
CA TYR A 35 -18.07 4.50 11.00
C TYR A 35 -18.97 5.66 10.54
N THR A 36 -20.21 5.31 10.20
CA THR A 36 -21.23 6.26 9.71
C THR A 36 -22.41 6.38 10.66
N PHE A 37 -22.31 5.79 11.84
CA PHE A 37 -23.37 5.82 12.85
C PHE A 37 -23.62 7.25 13.35
N GLY A 38 -24.91 7.62 13.48
CA GLY A 38 -25.33 8.93 13.96
C GLY A 38 -25.29 10.08 12.95
N LEU A 39 -24.91 9.79 11.69
CA LEU A 39 -24.91 10.80 10.62
C LEU A 39 -26.27 10.97 9.94
N ASN A 40 -27.27 10.14 10.27
CA ASN A 40 -28.61 10.16 9.69
C ASN A 40 -28.63 10.16 8.15
N LEU A 41 -27.74 9.36 7.54
CA LEU A 41 -27.49 9.34 6.10
C LEU A 41 -28.75 9.04 5.28
N GLU A 42 -29.61 8.15 5.76
CA GLU A 42 -30.86 7.78 5.11
C GLU A 42 -31.84 8.98 5.06
N GLU A 43 -31.94 9.77 6.13
CA GLU A 43 -32.84 10.93 6.22
C GLU A 43 -32.46 12.02 5.21
N VAL A 44 -31.15 12.17 4.93
CA VAL A 44 -30.66 13.16 3.94
C VAL A 44 -30.51 12.55 2.54
N GLY A 45 -30.82 11.27 2.34
CA GLY A 45 -30.80 10.58 1.05
C GLY A 45 -29.41 10.15 0.57
N VAL A 46 -28.42 10.09 1.47
CA VAL A 46 -27.08 9.58 1.16
C VAL A 46 -27.10 8.06 1.19
N LYS A 47 -26.68 7.43 0.09
CA LYS A 47 -26.67 5.97 -0.08
C LYS A 47 -25.37 5.35 0.43
N THR A 48 -25.51 4.18 1.05
CA THR A 48 -24.39 3.31 1.46
C THR A 48 -24.47 1.97 0.75
N ASP A 49 -23.35 1.27 0.66
CA ASP A 49 -23.30 -0.11 0.22
C ASP A 49 -23.68 -1.09 1.36
N GLU A 50 -23.70 -2.38 1.07
CA GLU A 50 -24.02 -3.46 2.03
C GLU A 50 -23.04 -3.55 3.20
N LYS A 51 -21.82 -2.99 3.04
CA LYS A 51 -20.77 -2.95 4.07
C LYS A 51 -20.79 -1.65 4.88
N GLY A 52 -21.70 -0.71 4.55
CA GLY A 52 -21.84 0.59 5.21
C GLY A 52 -20.94 1.70 4.67
N PHE A 53 -20.22 1.49 3.57
CA PHE A 53 -19.47 2.56 2.92
C PHE A 53 -20.39 3.51 2.15
N ILE A 54 -20.15 4.79 2.26
CA ILE A 54 -20.87 5.81 1.49
C ILE A 54 -20.49 5.66 0.01
N ILE A 55 -21.53 5.55 -0.85
CA ILE A 55 -21.35 5.46 -2.29
C ILE A 55 -21.05 6.84 -2.86
N THR A 56 -19.93 6.98 -3.56
CA THR A 56 -19.49 8.23 -4.18
C THR A 56 -19.23 8.07 -5.68
N LYS A 57 -19.33 9.18 -6.40
CA LYS A 57 -18.82 9.34 -7.76
C LYS A 57 -17.31 9.60 -7.74
N ASN A 58 -16.68 9.70 -8.92
CA ASN A 58 -15.24 9.95 -9.05
C ASN A 58 -14.76 11.28 -8.43
N ASN A 59 -15.64 12.27 -8.30
CA ASN A 59 -15.37 13.56 -7.69
C ASN A 59 -15.75 13.64 -6.21
N PHE A 60 -15.81 12.49 -5.51
CA PHE A 60 -16.19 12.34 -4.11
C PHE A 60 -17.67 12.71 -3.78
N GLN A 61 -18.46 13.14 -4.76
CA GLN A 61 -19.86 13.49 -4.58
C GLN A 61 -20.69 12.24 -4.24
N THR A 62 -21.57 12.35 -3.25
CA THR A 62 -22.49 11.28 -2.86
C THR A 62 -23.72 11.22 -3.79
N SER A 63 -24.75 10.47 -3.40
CA SER A 63 -26.06 10.50 -4.05
C SER A 63 -26.78 11.86 -3.92
N VAL A 64 -26.33 12.73 -3.02
CA VAL A 64 -26.85 14.06 -2.76
C VAL A 64 -25.86 15.10 -3.27
N GLU A 65 -26.28 16.01 -4.11
CA GLU A 65 -25.42 16.88 -4.93
C GLU A 65 -24.44 17.74 -4.13
N ASN A 66 -24.85 18.23 -2.97
CA ASN A 66 -24.05 19.10 -2.10
C ASN A 66 -23.38 18.36 -0.93
N ILE A 67 -23.41 17.03 -0.93
CA ILE A 67 -22.76 16.20 0.09
C ILE A 67 -21.67 15.36 -0.56
N PHE A 68 -20.47 15.41 0.03
CA PHE A 68 -19.29 14.69 -0.42
C PHE A 68 -18.80 13.75 0.69
N ALA A 69 -18.12 12.67 0.32
CA ALA A 69 -17.50 11.75 1.27
C ALA A 69 -16.09 11.40 0.85
N ILE A 70 -15.17 11.45 1.81
CA ILE A 70 -13.74 11.11 1.65
C ILE A 70 -13.27 10.20 2.79
N GLY A 71 -12.08 9.68 2.68
CA GLY A 71 -11.43 8.88 3.74
C GLY A 71 -12.05 7.52 3.97
N ASP A 72 -12.08 7.11 5.23
CA ASP A 72 -12.43 5.75 5.66
C ASP A 72 -13.93 5.43 5.56
N CYS A 73 -14.79 6.42 5.35
CA CYS A 73 -16.23 6.23 5.23
C CYS A 73 -16.69 5.87 3.80
N LYS A 74 -15.83 5.97 2.79
CA LYS A 74 -16.08 5.53 1.41
C LYS A 74 -15.23 4.34 1.02
N LEU A 75 -15.59 3.64 -0.05
CA LEU A 75 -14.85 2.48 -0.55
C LEU A 75 -13.41 2.86 -0.93
N GLY A 76 -12.48 2.00 -0.57
CA GLY A 76 -11.04 2.12 -0.82
C GLY A 76 -10.21 1.76 0.40
N PRO A 77 -8.87 1.82 0.31
CA PRO A 77 -8.01 1.54 1.45
C PRO A 77 -8.22 2.59 2.56
N MET A 78 -8.33 2.09 3.80
CA MET A 78 -8.50 2.94 4.99
C MET A 78 -7.14 3.43 5.48
N LEU A 79 -6.58 4.44 4.79
CA LEU A 79 -5.25 5.00 5.00
C LEU A 79 -5.34 6.51 5.23
N ALA A 80 -4.68 7.00 6.28
CA ALA A 80 -4.72 8.42 6.65
C ALA A 80 -4.20 9.33 5.53
N HIS A 81 -3.08 8.96 4.89
CA HIS A 81 -2.52 9.73 3.78
C HIS A 81 -3.44 9.76 2.55
N LYS A 82 -4.12 8.65 2.22
CA LYS A 82 -5.14 8.65 1.16
C LYS A 82 -6.28 9.62 1.49
N ALA A 83 -6.75 9.61 2.74
CA ALA A 83 -7.82 10.52 3.18
C ALA A 83 -7.38 12.00 3.10
N SER A 84 -6.12 12.30 3.40
CA SER A 84 -5.55 13.64 3.28
C SER A 84 -5.51 14.12 1.83
N GLU A 85 -5.03 13.27 0.90
CA GLU A 85 -5.00 13.58 -0.53
C GLU A 85 -6.41 13.76 -1.10
N GLU A 86 -7.38 12.91 -0.72
CA GLU A 86 -8.77 13.07 -1.09
C GLU A 86 -9.35 14.39 -0.57
N GLY A 87 -8.97 14.83 0.66
CA GLY A 87 -9.39 16.09 1.24
C GLY A 87 -8.87 17.31 0.47
N THR A 88 -7.60 17.27 0.09
CA THR A 88 -6.97 18.32 -0.73
C THR A 88 -7.65 18.41 -2.10
N ALA A 89 -7.79 17.27 -2.79
CA ALA A 89 -8.43 17.22 -4.11
C ALA A 89 -9.91 17.68 -4.05
N LEU A 90 -10.64 17.28 -3.02
CA LEU A 90 -12.02 17.72 -2.84
C LEU A 90 -12.12 19.24 -2.61
N ALA A 91 -11.24 19.82 -1.79
CA ALA A 91 -11.21 21.27 -1.58
C ALA A 91 -10.96 22.03 -2.88
N GLU A 92 -10.02 21.55 -3.71
CA GLU A 92 -9.74 22.09 -5.05
C GLU A 92 -10.97 22.00 -5.97
N ILE A 93 -11.65 20.84 -5.99
CA ILE A 93 -12.87 20.63 -6.79
C ILE A 93 -13.98 21.60 -6.37
N ILE A 94 -14.20 21.80 -5.07
CA ILE A 94 -15.25 22.69 -4.54
C ILE A 94 -15.02 24.15 -4.98
N VAL A 95 -13.77 24.58 -5.10
CA VAL A 95 -13.45 25.96 -5.57
C VAL A 95 -13.26 26.04 -7.10
N GLY A 96 -13.64 24.99 -7.83
CA GLY A 96 -13.61 24.96 -9.30
C GLY A 96 -12.23 24.70 -9.92
N GLN A 97 -11.28 24.16 -9.15
CA GLN A 97 -9.98 23.71 -9.63
C GLN A 97 -10.01 22.21 -10.01
N ALA A 98 -8.98 21.76 -10.70
CA ALA A 98 -8.85 20.36 -11.12
C ALA A 98 -8.20 19.51 -10.01
N GLY A 99 -8.96 19.22 -8.95
CA GLY A 99 -8.48 18.30 -7.90
C GLY A 99 -8.32 16.87 -8.43
N HIS A 100 -7.19 16.25 -8.15
CA HIS A 100 -6.85 14.90 -8.62
C HIS A 100 -6.19 14.06 -7.53
N VAL A 101 -6.55 12.78 -7.49
CA VAL A 101 -5.85 11.74 -6.70
C VAL A 101 -5.58 10.55 -7.60
N ASN A 102 -4.32 10.16 -7.71
CA ASN A 102 -3.93 8.93 -8.40
C ASN A 102 -4.00 7.76 -7.42
N PHE A 103 -5.08 7.00 -7.48
CA PHE A 103 -5.29 5.86 -6.58
C PHE A 103 -4.35 4.67 -6.87
N ASP A 104 -3.73 4.60 -8.05
CA ASP A 104 -2.79 3.55 -8.41
C ASP A 104 -1.39 3.76 -7.76
N THR A 105 -1.11 4.95 -7.24
CA THR A 105 0.20 5.30 -6.65
C THR A 105 0.16 5.54 -5.14
N ILE A 106 -0.94 5.20 -4.48
CA ILE A 106 -1.05 5.30 -3.02
C ILE A 106 -0.23 4.18 -2.37
N PRO A 107 0.82 4.52 -1.58
CA PRO A 107 1.63 3.52 -0.92
C PRO A 107 0.91 2.91 0.28
N SER A 108 1.24 1.66 0.58
CA SER A 108 0.78 0.94 1.77
C SER A 108 1.98 0.47 2.59
N VAL A 109 1.90 0.63 3.91
CA VAL A 109 2.97 0.20 4.83
C VAL A 109 2.38 -0.60 5.97
N VAL A 110 3.00 -1.73 6.29
CA VAL A 110 2.75 -2.52 7.50
C VAL A 110 3.97 -2.38 8.41
N TYR A 111 3.79 -1.76 9.57
CA TYR A 111 4.85 -1.39 10.52
C TYR A 111 5.22 -2.56 11.45
N THR A 112 5.52 -3.69 10.84
CA THR A 112 6.10 -4.85 11.53
C THR A 112 7.63 -4.72 11.59
N SER A 113 8.31 -5.70 12.19
CA SER A 113 9.78 -5.80 12.12
C SER A 113 10.14 -7.18 11.55
N PRO A 114 10.63 -7.25 10.29
CA PRO A 114 10.82 -6.15 9.32
C PRO A 114 9.51 -5.53 8.84
N GLU A 115 9.57 -4.27 8.35
CA GLU A 115 8.45 -3.59 7.71
C GLU A 115 8.10 -4.22 6.35
N VAL A 116 6.84 -4.03 5.92
CA VAL A 116 6.40 -4.36 4.56
C VAL A 116 5.83 -3.09 3.92
N ALA A 117 6.31 -2.75 2.73
CA ALA A 117 5.82 -1.59 1.98
C ALA A 117 5.51 -1.96 0.53
N SER A 118 4.47 -1.36 -0.03
CA SER A 118 4.08 -1.60 -1.41
C SER A 118 3.40 -0.39 -2.03
N VAL A 119 3.48 -0.29 -3.35
CA VAL A 119 2.72 0.66 -4.17
C VAL A 119 2.41 0.01 -5.52
N GLY A 120 1.25 0.32 -6.10
CA GLY A 120 0.82 -0.23 -7.38
C GLY A 120 0.28 -1.67 -7.30
N LYS A 121 0.37 -2.39 -8.41
CA LYS A 121 -0.29 -3.69 -8.61
C LYS A 121 0.57 -4.85 -8.12
N THR A 122 -0.09 -5.90 -7.64
CA THR A 122 0.53 -7.20 -7.33
C THR A 122 0.67 -8.07 -8.59
N GLU A 123 1.48 -9.11 -8.52
CA GLU A 123 1.58 -10.09 -9.61
C GLU A 123 0.25 -10.80 -9.88
N GLU A 124 -0.53 -11.06 -8.83
CA GLU A 124 -1.84 -11.68 -8.92
C GLU A 124 -2.83 -10.80 -9.68
N GLU A 125 -2.84 -9.49 -9.40
CA GLU A 125 -3.66 -8.52 -10.12
C GLU A 125 -3.24 -8.39 -11.58
N LEU A 126 -1.94 -8.33 -11.87
CA LEU A 126 -1.43 -8.28 -13.24
C LEU A 126 -1.80 -9.53 -14.03
N LYS A 127 -1.65 -10.72 -13.43
CA LYS A 127 -2.05 -12.00 -14.04
C LYS A 127 -3.55 -12.04 -14.31
N SER A 128 -4.37 -11.62 -13.34
CA SER A 128 -5.83 -11.59 -13.49
C SER A 128 -6.29 -10.62 -14.57
N ALA A 129 -5.56 -9.52 -14.75
CA ALA A 129 -5.81 -8.54 -15.80
C ALA A 129 -5.19 -8.90 -17.17
N ASN A 130 -4.50 -10.05 -17.27
CA ASN A 130 -3.74 -10.48 -18.47
C ASN A 130 -2.71 -9.44 -18.94
N ILE A 131 -2.08 -8.72 -18.02
CA ILE A 131 -1.01 -7.76 -18.30
C ILE A 131 0.33 -8.49 -18.27
N SER A 132 1.08 -8.43 -19.36
CA SER A 132 2.43 -8.97 -19.44
C SER A 132 3.42 -8.09 -18.67
N TYR A 133 4.21 -8.67 -17.80
CA TYR A 133 5.15 -7.94 -16.94
C TYR A 133 6.48 -8.67 -16.80
N LYS A 134 7.51 -7.91 -16.41
CA LYS A 134 8.82 -8.39 -15.99
C LYS A 134 8.99 -8.17 -14.49
N VAL A 135 9.87 -8.95 -13.88
CA VAL A 135 10.14 -8.90 -12.44
C VAL A 135 11.63 -8.66 -12.21
N GLY A 136 11.95 -7.60 -11.50
CA GLY A 136 13.27 -7.40 -10.91
C GLY A 136 13.23 -7.55 -9.39
N LYS A 137 14.22 -8.25 -8.82
CA LYS A 137 14.29 -8.50 -7.37
C LYS A 137 15.72 -8.39 -6.88
N PHE A 138 15.91 -7.73 -5.73
CA PHE A 138 17.22 -7.61 -5.10
C PHE A 138 17.10 -7.85 -3.58
N PRO A 139 17.89 -8.78 -3.00
CA PRO A 139 17.86 -9.08 -1.58
C PRO A 139 18.72 -8.09 -0.77
N PHE A 140 18.28 -7.73 0.43
CA PHE A 140 19.09 -6.89 1.32
C PHE A 140 20.38 -7.58 1.82
N THR A 141 20.47 -8.90 1.73
CA THR A 141 21.72 -9.62 2.01
C THR A 141 22.88 -9.19 1.11
N ALA A 142 22.60 -8.66 -0.06
CA ALA A 142 23.61 -8.12 -0.99
C ALA A 142 23.88 -6.62 -0.80
N ASN A 143 23.05 -5.90 -0.02
CA ASN A 143 23.19 -4.45 0.19
C ASN A 143 24.21 -4.12 1.28
N ALA A 144 25.15 -3.22 0.99
CA ALA A 144 26.21 -2.81 1.93
C ALA A 144 25.67 -2.15 3.20
N LYS A 145 24.69 -1.23 3.08
CA LYS A 145 24.10 -0.52 4.23
C LYS A 145 23.35 -1.48 5.14
N ALA A 146 22.59 -2.42 4.57
CA ALA A 146 21.88 -3.45 5.33
C ALA A 146 22.86 -4.34 6.15
N LYS A 147 24.02 -4.68 5.57
CA LYS A 147 25.10 -5.39 6.27
C LYS A 147 25.66 -4.58 7.43
N ILE A 148 25.94 -3.28 7.22
CA ILE A 148 26.44 -2.36 8.26
C ILE A 148 25.43 -2.28 9.41
N MET A 149 24.13 -2.25 9.11
CA MET A 149 23.06 -2.18 10.09
C MET A 149 22.74 -3.52 10.75
N HIS A 150 23.31 -4.64 10.29
CA HIS A 150 22.94 -6.00 10.68
C HIS A 150 21.45 -6.33 10.44
N GLN A 151 20.84 -5.72 9.41
CA GLN A 151 19.42 -5.85 9.07
C GLN A 151 19.27 -6.28 7.60
N THR A 152 19.75 -7.46 7.29
CA THR A 152 19.83 -8.00 5.91
C THR A 152 18.60 -8.81 5.48
N GLY A 153 17.60 -8.94 6.35
CA GLY A 153 16.38 -9.71 6.04
C GLY A 153 15.49 -8.97 5.05
N GLY A 154 15.06 -9.67 3.99
CA GLY A 154 14.10 -9.13 3.04
C GLY A 154 14.66 -8.79 1.66
N PHE A 155 13.87 -8.03 0.88
CA PHE A 155 14.18 -7.73 -0.52
C PHE A 155 13.36 -6.53 -1.02
N VAL A 156 13.77 -5.99 -2.16
CA VAL A 156 12.99 -5.11 -3.05
C VAL A 156 12.56 -5.90 -4.28
N LYS A 157 11.29 -5.80 -4.68
CA LYS A 157 10.74 -6.38 -5.91
C LYS A 157 10.03 -5.29 -6.72
N ILE A 158 10.38 -5.15 -8.00
CA ILE A 158 9.78 -4.24 -8.96
C ILE A 158 9.10 -5.06 -10.06
N LEU A 159 7.89 -4.66 -10.42
CA LEU A 159 7.12 -5.18 -11.55
C LEU A 159 7.05 -4.08 -12.61
N SER A 160 7.48 -4.36 -13.83
CA SER A 160 7.38 -3.41 -14.95
C SER A 160 6.62 -4.03 -16.13
N ASP A 161 5.94 -3.21 -16.89
CA ASP A 161 5.27 -3.62 -18.13
C ASP A 161 6.27 -4.20 -19.11
N ALA A 162 5.96 -5.36 -19.70
CA ALA A 162 6.90 -6.08 -20.55
C ALA A 162 7.26 -5.34 -21.84
N THR A 163 6.42 -4.40 -22.28
CA THR A 163 6.56 -3.67 -23.55
C THR A 163 7.09 -2.26 -23.35
N SER A 164 6.46 -1.50 -22.45
CA SER A 164 6.78 -0.08 -22.22
C SER A 164 7.81 0.14 -21.12
N ASP A 165 8.13 -0.89 -20.35
CA ASP A 165 8.98 -0.86 -19.16
C ASP A 165 8.43 0.03 -18.02
N LYS A 166 7.22 0.59 -18.16
CA LYS A 166 6.60 1.39 -17.08
C LYS A 166 6.49 0.57 -15.79
N VAL A 167 6.85 1.16 -14.66
CA VAL A 167 6.68 0.51 -13.35
C VAL A 167 5.19 0.36 -13.03
N LEU A 168 4.77 -0.87 -12.77
CA LEU A 168 3.38 -1.26 -12.48
C LEU A 168 3.14 -1.52 -11.01
N GLY A 169 4.17 -1.91 -10.27
CA GLY A 169 4.07 -2.17 -8.85
C GLY A 169 5.41 -2.44 -8.21
N VAL A 170 5.51 -2.11 -6.93
CA VAL A 170 6.71 -2.34 -6.11
C VAL A 170 6.31 -2.92 -4.76
N HIS A 171 7.06 -3.91 -4.33
CA HIS A 171 6.83 -4.61 -3.05
C HIS A 171 8.16 -4.80 -2.34
N MET A 172 8.22 -4.40 -1.09
CA MET A 172 9.42 -4.46 -0.27
C MET A 172 9.12 -5.08 1.09
N ILE A 173 10.06 -5.84 1.59
CA ILE A 173 10.10 -6.26 3.00
C ILE A 173 11.51 -6.04 3.52
N GLY A 174 11.67 -5.35 4.63
CA GLY A 174 13.00 -5.03 5.19
C GLY A 174 12.95 -3.90 6.20
N ALA A 175 14.11 -3.50 6.68
CA ALA A 175 14.26 -2.32 7.53
C ALA A 175 14.02 -1.04 6.71
N ASP A 176 13.32 -0.07 7.31
CA ASP A 176 13.06 1.26 6.74
C ASP A 176 12.37 1.29 5.36
N VAL A 177 11.80 0.18 4.90
CA VAL A 177 11.12 0.16 3.60
C VAL A 177 9.88 1.06 3.57
N GLY A 178 9.30 1.36 4.72
CA GLY A 178 8.22 2.34 4.85
C GLY A 178 8.64 3.76 4.47
N ASN A 179 9.92 4.12 4.69
CA ASN A 179 10.49 5.38 4.24
C ASN A 179 10.92 5.33 2.77
N MET A 180 11.42 4.18 2.32
CA MET A 180 11.91 3.98 0.95
C MET A 180 10.79 4.00 -0.10
N ILE A 181 9.56 3.59 0.26
CA ILE A 181 8.45 3.46 -0.70
C ILE A 181 8.06 4.79 -1.36
N ALA A 182 8.33 5.93 -0.72
CA ALA A 182 8.02 7.25 -1.25
C ALA A 182 8.73 7.55 -2.57
N GLU A 183 9.98 7.09 -2.73
CA GLU A 183 10.73 7.19 -3.98
C GLU A 183 10.00 6.49 -5.13
N LEU A 184 9.46 5.30 -4.86
CA LEU A 184 8.77 4.49 -5.86
C LEU A 184 7.36 5.03 -6.16
N ALA A 185 6.66 5.54 -5.15
CA ALA A 185 5.39 6.23 -5.35
C ALA A 185 5.56 7.46 -6.25
N LEU A 186 6.61 8.27 -6.00
CA LEU A 186 6.97 9.41 -6.84
C LEU A 186 7.31 8.97 -8.27
N ALA A 187 8.15 7.96 -8.44
CA ALA A 187 8.52 7.43 -9.74
C ALA A 187 7.28 6.96 -10.53
N MET A 188 6.38 6.22 -9.88
CA MET A 188 5.13 5.74 -10.51
C MET A 188 4.17 6.89 -10.84
N GLU A 189 4.07 7.91 -9.99
CA GLU A 189 3.22 9.09 -10.25
C GLU A 189 3.63 9.80 -11.54
N PHE A 190 4.93 9.92 -11.79
CA PHE A 190 5.47 10.50 -13.02
C PHE A 190 5.60 9.50 -14.18
N GLY A 191 5.13 8.26 -14.00
CA GLY A 191 5.11 7.25 -15.04
C GLY A 191 6.49 6.71 -15.45
N ALA A 192 7.45 6.69 -14.50
CA ALA A 192 8.80 6.22 -14.74
C ALA A 192 8.86 4.75 -15.19
N SER A 193 9.85 4.45 -16.00
CA SER A 193 10.25 3.09 -16.37
C SER A 193 11.20 2.49 -15.32
N SER A 194 11.39 1.16 -15.35
CA SER A 194 12.43 0.54 -14.52
C SER A 194 13.82 1.02 -14.92
N GLU A 195 14.05 1.35 -16.19
CA GLU A 195 15.32 1.91 -16.69
C GLU A 195 15.60 3.32 -16.12
N ASP A 196 14.57 4.18 -15.94
CA ASP A 196 14.75 5.50 -15.32
C ASP A 196 15.28 5.37 -13.89
N ILE A 197 14.70 4.45 -13.11
CA ILE A 197 15.16 4.15 -11.75
C ILE A 197 16.58 3.57 -11.78
N ALA A 198 16.85 2.62 -12.67
CA ALA A 198 18.16 1.97 -12.82
C ALA A 198 19.28 2.96 -13.16
N ARG A 199 18.98 4.02 -13.94
CA ARG A 199 19.94 5.06 -14.31
C ARG A 199 20.06 6.19 -13.31
N THR A 200 19.11 6.33 -12.39
CA THR A 200 19.21 7.33 -11.33
C THR A 200 20.36 7.01 -10.39
N CYS A 201 21.18 8.03 -10.06
CA CYS A 201 22.29 7.88 -9.12
C CYS A 201 21.75 7.77 -7.70
N HIS A 202 22.10 6.68 -7.02
CA HIS A 202 21.80 6.48 -5.60
C HIS A 202 23.05 6.68 -4.77
N ALA A 203 22.91 7.29 -3.60
CA ALA A 203 24.04 7.51 -2.69
C ALA A 203 24.53 6.18 -2.10
N HIS A 204 25.86 6.06 -1.92
CA HIS A 204 26.50 4.90 -1.30
C HIS A 204 27.13 5.28 0.04
N PRO A 205 26.98 4.47 1.14
CA PRO A 205 26.10 3.29 1.23
C PRO A 205 24.70 3.67 1.72
N THR A 206 23.67 3.21 1.03
CA THR A 206 22.25 3.41 1.42
C THR A 206 21.43 2.14 1.21
N LEU A 207 20.26 2.07 1.87
CA LEU A 207 19.29 0.98 1.61
C LEU A 207 18.64 1.14 0.23
N THR A 208 18.47 2.37 -0.25
CA THR A 208 17.82 2.68 -1.54
C THR A 208 18.60 2.20 -2.77
N GLU A 209 19.92 1.90 -2.64
CA GLU A 209 20.66 1.20 -3.69
C GLU A 209 20.02 -0.14 -4.05
N SER A 210 19.29 -0.78 -3.12
CA SER A 210 18.52 -2.01 -3.41
C SER A 210 17.37 -1.77 -4.38
N ILE A 211 16.83 -0.55 -4.44
CA ILE A 211 15.83 -0.15 -5.44
C ILE A 211 16.46 -0.11 -6.84
N LYS A 212 17.59 0.57 -6.96
CA LYS A 212 18.37 0.61 -8.21
C LYS A 212 18.74 -0.79 -8.70
N GLU A 213 19.25 -1.64 -7.82
CA GLU A 213 19.65 -3.01 -8.17
C GLU A 213 18.44 -3.87 -8.57
N ALA A 214 17.29 -3.71 -7.91
CA ALA A 214 16.06 -4.38 -8.31
C ALA A 214 15.58 -3.88 -9.68
N ALA A 215 15.67 -2.59 -9.97
CA ALA A 215 15.36 -2.02 -11.28
C ALA A 215 16.30 -2.54 -12.37
N LEU A 216 17.61 -2.58 -12.13
CA LEU A 216 18.57 -3.22 -13.04
C LEU A 216 18.23 -4.70 -13.27
N ASN A 217 17.77 -5.41 -12.24
CA ASN A 217 17.46 -6.83 -12.32
C ASN A 217 16.18 -7.14 -13.12
N VAL A 218 15.34 -6.17 -13.45
CA VAL A 218 14.24 -6.33 -14.41
C VAL A 218 14.78 -6.87 -15.74
N GLU A 219 15.94 -6.36 -16.18
CA GLU A 219 16.67 -6.80 -17.38
C GLU A 219 17.89 -7.69 -17.06
N LYS A 220 17.92 -8.30 -15.86
CA LYS A 220 19.00 -9.21 -15.41
C LYS A 220 20.39 -8.52 -15.41
N ARG A 221 20.44 -7.24 -15.11
CA ARG A 221 21.67 -6.41 -15.10
C ARG A 221 22.11 -6.00 -13.69
N ALA A 222 21.55 -6.58 -12.64
CA ALA A 222 22.00 -6.32 -11.27
C ALA A 222 23.52 -6.53 -11.15
N ILE A 223 24.20 -5.63 -10.42
CA ILE A 223 25.67 -5.58 -10.38
C ILE A 223 26.20 -6.37 -9.17
N HIS A 224 25.47 -6.33 -8.05
CA HIS A 224 25.97 -6.82 -6.77
C HIS A 224 25.34 -8.15 -6.31
N ILE A 225 24.70 -8.87 -7.23
CA ILE A 225 24.20 -10.25 -6.99
C ILE A 225 24.99 -11.24 -7.84
#